data_d52a4a81dab370d381d46c061e66d14a
#
_entry.id   d52a4a81dab370d381d46c061e66d14a
#
_cell.length_a   1.000
_cell.length_b   1.000
_cell.length_c   1.000
_cell.angle_alpha   90.00
_cell.angle_beta   90.00
_cell.angle_gamma   90.00
#
_symmetry.space_group_name_H-M   'P 1'
#
loop_
_entity.id
_entity.type
_entity.pdbx_description
1 polymer ?
#
loop_
_entity_poly.entity_id
_entity_poly.type
_entity_poly.pdbx_seq_one_letter_code
_entity_poly.pdbx_strand_id
1 'polypeptide(L)'
;MVPRRGVVLAAGRSERLRAVTGGGSKALVRLGGLTLVEWAVRTLLDAGIEKVLVVVGYHAGPVGTVVSRLGHGRVHAVLADGWELGNGSSLAAAEDSVRGHDLFLLVTADHLFGEGALDRLVRAGEPAVLVDPDPSSEAWAEGCRVRIRGRMAVAFGKQIDEPTIDCGAFLLSPEVFEAQREAAAEGDHTLAGAVSRLAACRGLRPVPIDDRTWWQDIDTPEDLRVARSRQRRSLIRDGDGPVSRYLNRPVSTRLSMALAPLRISPDLVSLVSVVLALVGAWMLATGRGILGGIVVQVASVLDGVDGETARLLMRAGPWGAMLDGVLDRVGDTAVMGGLGVWALGGGSNISPEVVVWLIVAATAGSLLSMASKDRATALGLPAGPERRLGYLLGGRDGRLLLVAVASIFGRPAAALIAVTVTSAVSLALRLWLIRRSVSTTR
;
A
#
# COMPACT_ATOMS: atom_id res chain seq x y z
N MET A 1 -3.82 12.06 21.30
CA MET A 1 -5.05 11.22 21.26
C MET A 1 -5.47 11.10 19.82
N VAL A 2 -5.80 9.90 19.32
CA VAL A 2 -6.26 9.73 17.92
C VAL A 2 -7.67 10.32 17.82
N PRO A 3 -7.98 11.18 16.83
CA PRO A 3 -9.33 11.71 16.64
C PRO A 3 -10.28 10.55 16.29
N ARG A 4 -11.47 10.56 16.88
CA ARG A 4 -12.47 9.49 16.68
C ARG A 4 -13.33 9.69 15.42
N ARG A 5 -13.31 10.90 14.86
CA ARG A 5 -14.14 11.33 13.74
C ARG A 5 -13.30 11.73 12.54
N GLY A 6 -13.76 11.33 11.36
CA GLY A 6 -13.21 11.75 10.08
C GLY A 6 -14.27 12.28 9.15
N VAL A 7 -13.90 13.24 8.33
CA VAL A 7 -14.75 13.86 7.33
C VAL A 7 -14.07 13.76 5.98
N VAL A 8 -14.80 13.30 4.97
CA VAL A 8 -14.38 13.27 3.56
C VAL A 8 -15.23 14.25 2.78
N LEU A 9 -14.64 15.28 2.18
CA LEU A 9 -15.34 16.17 1.26
C LEU A 9 -15.37 15.56 -0.15
N ALA A 10 -16.53 15.13 -0.62
CA ALA A 10 -16.75 14.46 -1.89
C ALA A 10 -17.89 15.09 -2.72
N ALA A 11 -18.23 16.37 -2.45
CA ALA A 11 -19.39 17.04 -3.04
C ALA A 11 -19.10 17.74 -4.38
N GLY A 12 -17.81 17.90 -4.75
CA GLY A 12 -17.36 18.73 -5.86
C GLY A 12 -17.75 18.21 -7.25
N ARG A 13 -17.94 19.17 -8.18
CA ARG A 13 -18.13 18.94 -9.61
C ARG A 13 -16.77 18.89 -10.30
N SER A 14 -16.50 17.86 -11.09
CA SER A 14 -15.15 17.59 -11.66
C SER A 14 -15.14 17.83 -13.17
N GLU A 15 -15.15 19.09 -13.59
CA GLU A 15 -15.25 19.44 -15.00
C GLU A 15 -14.00 19.01 -15.81
N ARG A 16 -12.81 19.14 -15.24
CA ARG A 16 -11.53 18.78 -15.87
C ARG A 16 -11.38 17.26 -16.11
N LEU A 17 -12.03 16.42 -15.30
CA LEU A 17 -12.06 14.96 -15.47
C LEU A 17 -13.27 14.44 -16.27
N ARG A 18 -14.07 15.32 -16.86
CA ARG A 18 -15.30 14.94 -17.57
C ARG A 18 -15.09 13.88 -18.65
N ALA A 19 -13.95 13.92 -19.35
CA ALA A 19 -13.58 12.92 -20.35
C ALA A 19 -13.39 11.51 -19.76
N VAL A 20 -12.98 11.42 -18.49
CA VAL A 20 -12.78 10.14 -17.76
C VAL A 20 -14.05 9.71 -17.06
N THR A 21 -14.79 10.66 -16.48
CA THR A 21 -15.99 10.40 -15.68
C THR A 21 -17.24 10.19 -16.51
N GLY A 22 -17.22 10.55 -17.79
CA GLY A 22 -18.43 10.59 -18.62
C GLY A 22 -19.51 11.54 -18.08
N GLY A 23 -19.13 12.57 -17.31
CA GLY A 23 -20.03 13.49 -16.61
C GLY A 23 -20.42 13.03 -15.21
N GLY A 24 -19.89 11.92 -14.72
CA GLY A 24 -20.09 11.45 -13.32
C GLY A 24 -19.21 12.17 -12.30
N SER A 25 -19.39 11.84 -11.02
CA SER A 25 -18.58 12.37 -9.93
C SER A 25 -17.13 11.89 -9.99
N LYS A 26 -16.17 12.79 -9.79
CA LYS A 26 -14.74 12.51 -9.58
C LYS A 26 -14.51 11.49 -8.47
N ALA A 27 -15.31 11.57 -7.40
CA ALA A 27 -15.21 10.64 -6.27
C ALA A 27 -15.40 9.16 -6.66
N LEU A 28 -16.01 8.89 -7.82
CA LEU A 28 -16.23 7.54 -8.37
C LEU A 28 -15.16 7.09 -9.37
N VAL A 29 -14.19 7.93 -9.72
CA VAL A 29 -13.05 7.53 -10.55
C VAL A 29 -12.28 6.42 -9.87
N ARG A 30 -11.89 5.40 -10.65
CA ARG A 30 -11.21 4.20 -10.12
C ARG A 30 -9.70 4.26 -10.29
N LEU A 31 -9.02 3.95 -9.21
CA LEU A 31 -7.57 3.75 -9.14
C LEU A 31 -7.28 2.44 -8.42
N GLY A 32 -6.57 1.51 -9.06
CA GLY A 32 -6.18 0.24 -8.45
C GLY A 32 -7.35 -0.58 -7.88
N GLY A 33 -8.54 -0.50 -8.53
CA GLY A 33 -9.74 -1.25 -8.12
C GLY A 33 -10.65 -0.54 -7.11
N LEU A 34 -10.19 0.52 -6.46
CA LEU A 34 -10.99 1.36 -5.55
C LEU A 34 -11.39 2.68 -6.22
N THR A 35 -12.55 3.22 -5.87
CA THR A 35 -12.91 4.59 -6.21
C THR A 35 -12.16 5.58 -5.31
N LEU A 36 -12.01 6.84 -5.74
CA LEU A 36 -11.32 7.85 -4.93
C LEU A 36 -11.98 8.02 -3.55
N VAL A 37 -13.30 8.00 -3.48
CA VAL A 37 -14.00 8.05 -2.18
C VAL A 37 -13.74 6.81 -1.33
N GLU A 38 -13.62 5.61 -1.92
CA GLU A 38 -13.22 4.41 -1.18
C GLU A 38 -11.79 4.54 -0.64
N TRP A 39 -10.89 5.11 -1.42
CA TRP A 39 -9.52 5.42 -0.99
C TRP A 39 -9.53 6.36 0.23
N ALA A 40 -10.17 7.51 0.12
CA ALA A 40 -10.22 8.50 1.19
C ALA A 40 -10.79 7.90 2.48
N VAL A 41 -11.92 7.18 2.39
CA VAL A 41 -12.55 6.54 3.55
C VAL A 41 -11.63 5.49 4.19
N ARG A 42 -11.01 4.62 3.38
CA ARG A 42 -10.13 3.56 3.90
C ARG A 42 -8.88 4.14 4.54
N THR A 43 -8.29 5.16 3.93
CA THR A 43 -7.11 5.83 4.50
C THR A 43 -7.42 6.45 5.87
N LEU A 44 -8.62 7.02 6.08
CA LEU A 44 -9.07 7.49 7.38
C LEU A 44 -9.24 6.34 8.39
N LEU A 45 -9.87 5.24 7.97
CA LEU A 45 -10.06 4.06 8.83
C LEU A 45 -8.73 3.41 9.23
N ASP A 46 -7.78 3.35 8.31
CA ASP A 46 -6.43 2.82 8.56
C ASP A 46 -5.63 3.72 9.51
N ALA A 47 -5.86 5.05 9.48
CA ALA A 47 -5.30 6.00 10.45
C ALA A 47 -5.96 5.93 11.84
N GLY A 48 -6.85 4.96 12.08
CA GLY A 48 -7.47 4.70 13.37
C GLY A 48 -8.77 5.48 13.65
N ILE A 49 -9.36 6.13 12.65
CA ILE A 49 -10.65 6.83 12.77
C ILE A 49 -11.78 5.81 12.97
N GLU A 50 -12.62 6.04 13.97
CA GLU A 50 -13.72 5.12 14.31
C GLU A 50 -14.95 5.31 13.42
N LYS A 51 -15.30 6.55 13.10
CA LYS A 51 -16.46 6.90 12.27
C LYS A 51 -16.10 7.95 11.23
N VAL A 52 -16.52 7.71 10.00
CA VAL A 52 -16.26 8.58 8.87
C VAL A 52 -17.55 9.11 8.30
N LEU A 53 -17.65 10.42 8.14
CA LEU A 53 -18.71 11.09 7.41
C LEU A 53 -18.21 11.45 6.01
N VAL A 54 -18.96 11.10 4.99
CA VAL A 54 -18.69 11.49 3.61
C VAL A 54 -19.70 12.53 3.20
N VAL A 55 -19.23 13.75 2.96
CA VAL A 55 -20.09 14.86 2.50
C VAL A 55 -20.21 14.75 0.99
N VAL A 56 -21.44 14.55 0.51
CA VAL A 56 -21.76 14.38 -0.91
C VAL A 56 -22.56 15.55 -1.45
N GLY A 57 -22.48 15.79 -2.75
CA GLY A 57 -23.20 16.86 -3.44
C GLY A 57 -23.47 16.44 -4.89
N TYR A 58 -22.59 16.77 -5.81
CA TYR A 58 -22.73 16.36 -7.20
C TYR A 58 -22.78 14.83 -7.33
N HIS A 59 -23.81 14.29 -7.98
CA HIS A 59 -24.08 12.86 -8.09
C HIS A 59 -24.15 12.14 -6.73
N ALA A 60 -24.78 12.75 -5.74
CA ALA A 60 -24.88 12.24 -4.37
C ALA A 60 -25.41 10.79 -4.29
N GLY A 61 -26.42 10.42 -5.09
CA GLY A 61 -26.99 9.06 -5.09
C GLY A 61 -25.96 7.96 -5.41
N PRO A 62 -25.30 7.99 -6.56
CA PRO A 62 -24.22 7.04 -6.89
C PRO A 62 -23.07 7.01 -5.89
N VAL A 63 -22.61 8.17 -5.40
CA VAL A 63 -21.56 8.23 -4.37
C VAL A 63 -22.04 7.63 -3.07
N GLY A 64 -23.25 7.98 -2.60
CA GLY A 64 -23.88 7.43 -1.41
C GLY A 64 -24.04 5.90 -1.47
N THR A 65 -24.36 5.36 -2.65
CA THR A 65 -24.43 3.90 -2.86
C THR A 65 -23.08 3.21 -2.65
N VAL A 66 -21.97 3.83 -3.05
CA VAL A 66 -20.64 3.29 -2.78
C VAL A 66 -20.34 3.40 -1.28
N VAL A 67 -20.60 4.56 -0.69
CA VAL A 67 -20.34 4.84 0.74
C VAL A 67 -21.10 3.88 1.65
N SER A 68 -22.36 3.57 1.37
CA SER A 68 -23.18 2.67 2.20
C SER A 68 -22.63 1.24 2.29
N ARG A 69 -21.79 0.83 1.35
CA ARG A 69 -21.13 -0.49 1.34
C ARG A 69 -19.82 -0.52 2.11
N LEU A 70 -19.38 0.63 2.62
CA LEU A 70 -18.11 0.75 3.33
C LEU A 70 -18.31 0.69 4.85
N GLY A 71 -17.35 0.16 5.55
CA GLY A 71 -17.19 0.33 6.98
C GLY A 71 -18.23 -0.28 7.92
N HIS A 72 -19.14 -1.14 7.42
CA HIS A 72 -20.12 -1.87 8.24
C HIS A 72 -20.81 -0.99 9.31
N GLY A 73 -21.41 0.13 8.91
CA GLY A 73 -22.10 1.07 9.80
C GLY A 73 -21.21 2.14 10.45
N ARG A 74 -19.90 2.15 10.17
CA ARG A 74 -19.00 3.22 10.64
C ARG A 74 -18.88 4.38 9.65
N VAL A 75 -19.41 4.24 8.44
CA VAL A 75 -19.30 5.23 7.36
C VAL A 75 -20.69 5.66 6.94
N HIS A 76 -20.93 6.95 6.92
CA HIS A 76 -22.22 7.53 6.56
C HIS A 76 -22.03 8.64 5.51
N ALA A 77 -22.99 8.79 4.61
CA ALA A 77 -23.05 9.90 3.68
C ALA A 77 -24.04 10.95 4.16
N VAL A 78 -23.71 12.22 3.98
CA VAL A 78 -24.61 13.36 4.18
C VAL A 78 -24.61 14.24 2.93
N LEU A 79 -25.78 14.68 2.52
CA LEU A 79 -25.91 15.66 1.43
C LEU A 79 -25.57 17.05 1.97
N ALA A 80 -24.71 17.78 1.27
CA ALA A 80 -24.43 19.18 1.60
C ALA A 80 -25.39 20.09 0.86
N ASP A 81 -26.14 20.86 1.60
CA ASP A 81 -26.91 21.98 1.03
C ASP A 81 -25.95 23.08 0.58
N GLY A 82 -26.20 23.63 -0.63
CA GLY A 82 -25.33 24.68 -1.19
C GLY A 82 -23.91 24.23 -1.58
N TRP A 83 -23.71 22.94 -1.87
CA TRP A 83 -22.40 22.41 -2.33
C TRP A 83 -21.87 23.12 -3.59
N GLU A 84 -22.76 23.68 -4.42
CA GLU A 84 -22.42 24.44 -5.62
C GLU A 84 -21.63 25.73 -5.32
N LEU A 85 -21.78 26.29 -4.13
CA LEU A 85 -21.12 27.53 -3.72
C LEU A 85 -19.62 27.30 -3.47
N GLY A 86 -19.25 26.10 -3.00
CA GLY A 86 -17.85 25.75 -2.74
C GLY A 86 -17.66 24.64 -1.70
N ASN A 87 -16.42 24.21 -1.54
CA ASN A 87 -16.08 23.13 -0.60
C ASN A 87 -16.15 23.57 0.88
N GLY A 88 -16.09 24.87 1.18
CA GLY A 88 -16.36 25.41 2.51
C GLY A 88 -17.84 25.26 2.90
N SER A 89 -18.77 25.48 1.95
CA SER A 89 -20.20 25.20 2.18
C SER A 89 -20.44 23.71 2.41
N SER A 90 -19.72 22.85 1.70
CA SER A 90 -19.79 21.41 1.92
C SER A 90 -19.30 20.99 3.32
N LEU A 91 -18.31 21.69 3.88
CA LEU A 91 -17.81 21.45 5.23
C LEU A 91 -18.93 21.64 6.28
N ALA A 92 -19.79 22.64 6.13
CA ALA A 92 -20.86 22.93 7.09
C ALA A 92 -21.77 21.72 7.36
N ALA A 93 -22.01 20.85 6.36
CA ALA A 93 -22.82 19.65 6.53
C ALA A 93 -22.21 18.61 7.52
N ALA A 94 -20.96 18.77 7.89
CA ALA A 94 -20.28 17.86 8.82
C ALA A 94 -20.39 18.29 10.30
N GLU A 95 -20.88 19.51 10.61
CA GLU A 95 -20.85 20.11 11.95
C GLU A 95 -21.47 19.20 13.02
N ASP A 96 -22.68 18.70 12.79
CA ASP A 96 -23.39 17.86 13.77
C ASP A 96 -22.68 16.54 14.06
N SER A 97 -21.98 15.98 13.06
CA SER A 97 -21.28 14.71 13.17
C SER A 97 -20.01 14.78 14.00
N VAL A 98 -19.43 15.97 14.16
CA VAL A 98 -18.19 16.20 14.92
C VAL A 98 -18.43 16.99 16.21
N ARG A 99 -19.67 17.40 16.46
CA ARG A 99 -20.05 18.11 17.70
C ARG A 99 -19.67 17.28 18.94
N GLY A 100 -19.04 17.93 19.93
CA GLY A 100 -18.59 17.29 21.16
C GLY A 100 -17.27 16.51 21.03
N HIS A 101 -16.56 16.65 19.93
CA HIS A 101 -15.20 16.15 19.75
C HIS A 101 -14.21 17.31 19.71
N ASP A 102 -13.03 17.13 20.33
CA ASP A 102 -11.99 18.18 20.38
C ASP A 102 -11.34 18.38 19.01
N LEU A 103 -11.09 17.26 18.30
CA LEU A 103 -10.44 17.25 16.97
C LEU A 103 -11.13 16.24 16.06
N PHE A 104 -11.11 16.53 14.76
CA PHE A 104 -11.51 15.60 13.70
C PHE A 104 -10.55 15.69 12.51
N LEU A 105 -10.40 14.58 11.79
CA LEU A 105 -9.55 14.51 10.59
C LEU A 105 -10.39 14.77 9.35
N LEU A 106 -10.02 15.78 8.57
CA LEU A 106 -10.69 16.13 7.32
C LEU A 106 -9.76 15.84 6.14
N VAL A 107 -10.30 15.19 5.12
CA VAL A 107 -9.61 15.00 3.83
C VAL A 107 -10.56 15.32 2.67
N THR A 108 -9.99 15.72 1.54
CA THR A 108 -10.75 15.85 0.28
C THR A 108 -10.67 14.53 -0.49
N ALA A 109 -11.75 14.13 -1.14
CA ALA A 109 -11.88 12.82 -1.79
C ALA A 109 -10.99 12.65 -3.02
N ASP A 110 -10.46 13.72 -3.55
CA ASP A 110 -9.61 13.77 -4.74
C ASP A 110 -8.11 13.67 -4.43
N HIS A 111 -7.74 13.75 -3.16
CA HIS A 111 -6.36 13.61 -2.74
C HIS A 111 -6.06 12.18 -2.29
N LEU A 112 -4.98 11.65 -2.81
CA LEU A 112 -4.42 10.35 -2.41
C LEU A 112 -3.23 10.56 -1.50
N PHE A 113 -3.13 9.72 -0.48
CA PHE A 113 -2.05 9.77 0.50
C PHE A 113 -1.31 8.44 0.51
N GLY A 114 0.01 8.50 0.57
CA GLY A 114 0.87 7.36 0.81
C GLY A 114 0.77 6.86 2.25
N GLU A 115 1.30 5.67 2.48
CA GLU A 115 1.33 5.02 3.80
C GLU A 115 1.98 5.94 4.84
N GLY A 116 1.33 6.09 6.00
CA GLY A 116 1.84 6.88 7.12
C GLY A 116 1.65 8.40 7.03
N ALA A 117 1.14 8.96 5.90
CA ALA A 117 0.97 10.41 5.77
C ALA A 117 -0.05 10.95 6.77
N LEU A 118 -1.23 10.33 6.88
CA LEU A 118 -2.26 10.74 7.85
C LEU A 118 -1.87 10.39 9.28
N ASP A 119 -1.11 9.32 9.52
CA ASP A 119 -0.61 8.99 10.85
C ASP A 119 0.29 10.10 11.44
N ARG A 120 1.08 10.76 10.59
CA ARG A 120 1.91 11.90 11.00
C ARG A 120 1.04 13.09 11.40
N LEU A 121 -0.02 13.36 10.63
CA LEU A 121 -0.97 14.42 10.92
C LEU A 121 -1.71 14.15 12.22
N VAL A 122 -2.19 12.93 12.44
CA VAL A 122 -2.87 12.50 13.68
C VAL A 122 -1.95 12.63 14.90
N ARG A 123 -0.66 12.29 14.76
CA ARG A 123 0.34 12.42 15.85
C ARG A 123 0.62 13.85 16.25
N ALA A 124 0.25 14.85 15.45
CA ALA A 124 0.38 16.24 15.86
C ALA A 124 -0.38 16.53 17.16
N GLY A 125 -1.55 15.89 17.36
CA GLY A 125 -2.35 16.00 18.60
C GLY A 125 -2.97 17.37 18.86
N GLU A 126 -2.83 18.30 17.93
CA GLU A 126 -3.30 19.68 17.93
C GLU A 126 -3.77 20.06 16.52
N PRO A 127 -4.51 21.15 16.32
CA PRO A 127 -4.92 21.58 14.99
C PRO A 127 -3.73 21.70 14.04
N ALA A 128 -3.79 20.99 12.91
CA ALA A 128 -2.66 20.82 12.01
C ALA A 128 -3.10 20.66 10.55
N VAL A 129 -2.17 20.88 9.64
CA VAL A 129 -2.33 20.70 8.19
C VAL A 129 -1.17 19.91 7.61
N LEU A 130 -1.46 18.95 6.75
CA LEU A 130 -0.44 18.26 5.96
C LEU A 130 0.02 19.19 4.84
N VAL A 131 1.32 19.41 4.72
CA VAL A 131 1.88 20.35 3.74
C VAL A 131 2.99 19.72 2.91
N ASP A 132 3.08 20.15 1.65
CA ASP A 132 4.22 19.88 0.77
C ASP A 132 5.10 21.13 0.69
N PRO A 133 6.31 21.08 1.27
CA PRO A 133 7.22 22.23 1.26
C PRO A 133 7.97 22.40 -0.07
N ASP A 134 7.99 21.36 -0.92
CA ASP A 134 8.71 21.36 -2.21
C ASP A 134 7.85 20.68 -3.30
N PRO A 135 6.68 21.28 -3.62
CA PRO A 135 5.77 20.71 -4.62
C PRO A 135 6.36 20.85 -6.04
N SER A 136 5.91 19.98 -6.94
CA SER A 136 6.20 20.17 -8.37
C SER A 136 5.62 21.50 -8.87
N SER A 137 6.19 22.05 -9.94
CA SER A 137 5.72 23.31 -10.53
C SER A 137 4.23 23.27 -10.88
N GLU A 138 3.72 22.12 -11.34
CA GLU A 138 2.31 21.91 -11.67
C GLU A 138 1.45 21.91 -10.41
N ALA A 139 1.84 21.16 -9.37
CA ALA A 139 1.14 21.12 -8.10
C ALA A 139 1.15 22.50 -7.42
N TRP A 140 2.26 23.25 -7.51
CA TRP A 140 2.33 24.61 -6.99
C TRP A 140 1.40 25.56 -7.72
N ALA A 141 1.32 25.47 -9.05
CA ALA A 141 0.48 26.36 -9.85
C ALA A 141 -1.01 26.23 -9.53
N GLU A 142 -1.48 24.99 -9.26
CA GLU A 142 -2.88 24.69 -8.97
C GLU A 142 -3.22 24.63 -7.48
N GLY A 143 -2.23 24.36 -6.63
CA GLY A 143 -2.37 24.13 -5.20
C GLY A 143 -2.78 25.36 -4.39
N CYS A 144 -3.35 25.13 -3.22
CA CYS A 144 -3.63 26.15 -2.24
C CYS A 144 -2.35 26.37 -1.41
N ARG A 145 -1.77 27.59 -1.51
CA ARG A 145 -0.52 27.93 -0.84
C ARG A 145 -0.73 28.23 0.62
N VAL A 146 0.28 27.93 1.43
CA VAL A 146 0.23 28.04 2.89
C VAL A 146 1.29 29.04 3.35
N ARG A 147 0.84 30.12 4.00
CA ARG A 147 1.75 31.06 4.65
C ARG A 147 2.12 30.58 6.04
N ILE A 148 3.41 30.35 6.25
CA ILE A 148 3.95 29.92 7.54
C ILE A 148 4.64 31.10 8.22
N ARG A 149 4.26 31.36 9.49
CA ARG A 149 4.90 32.36 10.36
C ARG A 149 5.41 31.66 11.61
N GLY A 150 6.73 31.72 11.82
CA GLY A 150 7.37 30.95 12.88
C GLY A 150 7.19 29.45 12.69
N ARG A 151 6.35 28.82 13.52
CA ARG A 151 6.05 27.36 13.46
C ARG A 151 4.61 27.05 13.09
N MET A 152 3.83 28.06 12.70
CA MET A 152 2.39 27.91 12.47
C MET A 152 2.03 28.37 11.07
N ALA A 153 1.15 27.63 10.43
CA ALA A 153 0.44 28.04 9.23
C ALA A 153 -0.66 29.04 9.64
N VAL A 154 -0.69 30.23 9.02
CA VAL A 154 -1.53 31.36 9.41
C VAL A 154 -2.46 31.84 8.31
N ALA A 155 -2.25 31.43 7.06
CA ALA A 155 -3.13 31.78 5.95
C ALA A 155 -3.04 30.74 4.83
N PHE A 156 -4.14 30.56 4.09
CA PHE A 156 -4.29 29.62 2.99
C PHE A 156 -4.90 30.35 1.79
N GLY A 157 -4.41 30.11 0.59
CA GLY A 157 -5.02 30.70 -0.61
C GLY A 157 -4.13 30.61 -1.84
N LYS A 158 -4.78 30.62 -3.01
CA LYS A 158 -4.07 30.57 -4.31
C LYS A 158 -3.30 31.84 -4.67
N GLN A 159 -3.59 32.96 -4.01
CA GLN A 159 -2.95 34.25 -4.26
C GLN A 159 -1.77 34.53 -3.32
N ILE A 160 -1.47 33.61 -2.40
CA ILE A 160 -0.34 33.72 -1.49
C ILE A 160 0.95 33.35 -2.25
N ASP A 161 1.96 34.23 -2.18
CA ASP A 161 3.28 33.95 -2.78
C ASP A 161 4.17 33.24 -1.74
N GLU A 162 4.00 31.92 -1.64
CA GLU A 162 4.76 31.05 -0.73
C GLU A 162 5.03 29.71 -1.46
N PRO A 163 6.17 29.04 -1.19
CA PRO A 163 6.53 27.80 -1.87
C PRO A 163 5.67 26.60 -1.42
N THR A 164 5.23 26.61 -0.16
CA THR A 164 4.51 25.49 0.48
C THR A 164 3.04 25.47 0.08
N ILE A 165 2.50 24.28 -0.20
CA ILE A 165 1.07 24.07 -0.46
C ILE A 165 0.46 23.10 0.55
N ASP A 166 -0.87 23.19 0.78
CA ASP A 166 -1.59 22.16 1.54
C ASP A 166 -1.82 20.90 0.68
N CYS A 167 -1.88 19.75 1.34
CA CYS A 167 -2.11 18.47 0.69
C CYS A 167 -3.58 18.00 0.78
N GLY A 168 -4.53 18.86 1.12
CA GLY A 168 -5.94 18.52 1.26
C GLY A 168 -6.27 17.63 2.46
N ALA A 169 -5.41 17.61 3.49
CA ALA A 169 -5.61 16.86 4.74
C ALA A 169 -5.36 17.77 5.96
N PHE A 170 -6.33 17.79 6.88
CA PHE A 170 -6.36 18.70 8.02
C PHE A 170 -6.80 17.97 9.28
N LEU A 171 -6.16 18.26 10.40
CA LEU A 171 -6.64 17.94 11.74
C LEU A 171 -7.24 19.23 12.32
N LEU A 172 -8.56 19.29 12.44
CA LEU A 172 -9.27 20.52 12.77
C LEU A 172 -10.03 20.41 14.09
N SER A 173 -10.21 21.53 14.76
CA SER A 173 -11.16 21.68 15.85
C SER A 173 -12.51 22.18 15.33
N PRO A 174 -13.62 21.95 16.06
CA PRO A 174 -14.97 22.40 15.65
C PRO A 174 -15.12 23.90 15.45
N GLU A 175 -14.21 24.71 15.96
CA GLU A 175 -14.20 26.18 15.73
C GLU A 175 -14.09 26.52 14.23
N VAL A 176 -13.66 25.58 13.39
CA VAL A 176 -13.64 25.77 11.93
C VAL A 176 -15.04 26.05 11.34
N PHE A 177 -16.12 25.60 11.98
CA PHE A 177 -17.49 25.88 11.51
C PHE A 177 -17.89 27.32 11.75
N GLU A 178 -17.45 27.93 12.85
CA GLU A 178 -17.63 29.36 13.07
C GLU A 178 -16.81 30.16 12.06
N ALA A 179 -15.55 29.83 11.89
CA ALA A 179 -14.68 30.42 10.88
C ALA A 179 -15.26 30.28 9.45
N GLN A 180 -15.92 29.17 9.15
CA GLN A 180 -16.60 28.94 7.88
C GLN A 180 -17.81 29.88 7.70
N ARG A 181 -18.62 30.04 8.74
CA ARG A 181 -19.78 30.99 8.70
C ARG A 181 -19.32 32.42 8.50
N GLU A 182 -18.23 32.82 9.17
CA GLU A 182 -17.64 34.16 9.00
C GLU A 182 -17.12 34.36 7.57
N ALA A 183 -16.38 33.37 7.03
CA ALA A 183 -15.91 33.41 5.65
C ALA A 183 -17.05 33.51 4.64
N ALA A 184 -18.11 32.70 4.82
CA ALA A 184 -19.30 32.73 3.98
C ALA A 184 -20.04 34.05 4.03
N ALA A 185 -20.10 34.72 5.17
CA ALA A 185 -20.72 36.04 5.31
C ALA A 185 -19.97 37.13 4.51
N GLU A 186 -18.69 36.93 4.22
CA GLU A 186 -17.89 37.81 3.34
C GLU A 186 -17.89 37.31 1.87
N GLY A 187 -18.63 36.26 1.56
CA GLY A 187 -18.73 35.70 0.21
C GLY A 187 -17.67 34.67 -0.13
N ASP A 188 -16.77 34.26 0.82
CA ASP A 188 -15.80 33.20 0.63
C ASP A 188 -16.38 31.86 1.11
N HIS A 189 -16.83 31.05 0.17
CA HIS A 189 -17.39 29.72 0.40
C HIS A 189 -16.35 28.59 0.23
N THR A 190 -15.06 28.92 0.26
CA THR A 190 -13.98 27.93 0.10
C THR A 190 -13.52 27.33 1.43
N LEU A 191 -13.00 26.10 1.40
CA LEU A 191 -12.34 25.49 2.55
C LEU A 191 -11.11 26.32 2.97
N ALA A 192 -10.37 26.85 2.00
CA ALA A 192 -9.22 27.70 2.24
C ALA A 192 -9.59 28.96 3.05
N GLY A 193 -10.73 29.59 2.74
CA GLY A 193 -11.23 30.74 3.50
C GLY A 193 -11.58 30.38 4.95
N ALA A 194 -12.30 29.29 5.17
CA ALA A 194 -12.62 28.81 6.51
C ALA A 194 -11.37 28.47 7.33
N VAL A 195 -10.44 27.72 6.72
CA VAL A 195 -9.19 27.32 7.38
C VAL A 195 -8.25 28.51 7.62
N SER A 196 -8.20 29.49 6.71
CA SER A 196 -7.43 30.74 6.92
C SER A 196 -7.92 31.53 8.13
N ARG A 197 -9.24 31.63 8.33
CA ARG A 197 -9.79 32.33 9.49
C ARG A 197 -9.48 31.62 10.79
N LEU A 198 -9.65 30.29 10.83
CA LEU A 198 -9.25 29.49 11.98
C LEU A 198 -7.76 29.66 12.26
N ALA A 199 -6.91 29.61 11.22
CA ALA A 199 -5.46 29.72 11.34
C ALA A 199 -5.01 31.12 11.78
N ALA A 200 -5.71 32.20 11.38
CA ALA A 200 -5.42 33.55 11.82
C ALA A 200 -5.64 33.74 13.33
N CYS A 201 -6.59 33.02 13.92
CA CYS A 201 -6.89 33.11 15.35
C CYS A 201 -5.94 32.26 16.22
N ARG A 202 -5.60 31.03 15.80
CA ARG A 202 -4.88 30.05 16.63
C ARG A 202 -3.63 29.49 15.98
N GLY A 203 -3.46 29.66 14.67
CA GLY A 203 -2.48 28.95 13.86
C GLY A 203 -2.82 27.48 13.69
N LEU A 204 -2.32 26.86 12.63
CA LEU A 204 -2.31 25.39 12.47
C LEU A 204 -0.87 24.92 12.39
N ARG A 205 -0.59 23.78 13.02
CA ARG A 205 0.74 23.18 12.91
C ARG A 205 0.97 22.62 11.51
N PRO A 206 1.95 23.12 10.73
CA PRO A 206 2.30 22.49 9.47
C PRO A 206 3.02 21.16 9.73
N VAL A 207 2.53 20.09 9.14
CA VAL A 207 3.13 18.77 9.16
C VAL A 207 3.65 18.46 7.76
N PRO A 208 4.96 18.55 7.52
CA PRO A 208 5.49 18.33 6.18
C PRO A 208 5.43 16.86 5.79
N ILE A 209 5.16 16.60 4.52
CA ILE A 209 5.46 15.30 3.89
C ILE A 209 6.99 15.14 3.80
N ASP A 210 7.45 13.90 3.61
CA ASP A 210 8.86 13.57 3.42
C ASP A 210 9.02 12.57 2.26
N ASP A 211 10.26 12.15 1.96
CA ASP A 211 10.58 11.21 0.89
C ASP A 211 9.86 9.85 0.99
N ARG A 212 9.34 9.51 2.16
CA ARG A 212 8.62 8.25 2.42
C ARG A 212 7.11 8.39 2.30
N THR A 213 6.62 9.61 2.48
CA THR A 213 5.20 9.95 2.36
C THR A 213 4.99 10.70 1.06
N TRP A 214 3.98 10.32 0.31
CA TRP A 214 3.60 10.99 -0.92
C TRP A 214 2.13 11.37 -0.89
N TRP A 215 1.76 12.35 -1.66
CA TRP A 215 0.39 12.72 -1.91
C TRP A 215 0.21 12.99 -3.41
N GLN A 216 -1.04 12.99 -3.88
CA GLN A 216 -1.37 13.30 -5.26
C GLN A 216 -2.79 13.80 -5.35
N ASP A 217 -2.99 14.99 -5.86
CA ASP A 217 -4.29 15.48 -6.32
C ASP A 217 -4.63 14.87 -7.68
N ILE A 218 -5.90 14.53 -7.88
CA ILE A 218 -6.40 13.90 -9.10
C ILE A 218 -7.39 14.85 -9.78
N ASP A 219 -6.92 15.83 -10.49
CA ASP A 219 -7.76 16.82 -11.16
C ASP A 219 -7.86 16.62 -12.67
N THR A 220 -6.86 16.00 -13.28
CA THR A 220 -6.75 15.79 -14.71
C THR A 220 -6.54 14.31 -15.06
N PRO A 221 -6.77 13.91 -16.34
CA PRO A 221 -6.39 12.56 -16.80
C PRO A 221 -4.90 12.25 -16.64
N GLU A 222 -4.04 13.29 -16.67
CA GLU A 222 -2.59 13.13 -16.46
C GLU A 222 -2.30 12.78 -15.00
N ASP A 223 -2.92 13.48 -14.03
CA ASP A 223 -2.77 13.16 -12.60
C ASP A 223 -3.15 11.70 -12.32
N LEU A 224 -4.22 11.23 -12.95
CA LEU A 224 -4.63 9.84 -12.83
C LEU A 224 -3.58 8.85 -13.37
N ARG A 225 -2.88 9.21 -14.47
CA ARG A 225 -1.77 8.39 -14.99
C ARG A 225 -0.56 8.41 -14.04
N VAL A 226 -0.20 9.59 -13.53
CA VAL A 226 0.86 9.75 -12.54
C VAL A 226 0.54 8.94 -11.28
N ALA A 227 -0.68 9.06 -10.75
CA ALA A 227 -1.13 8.32 -9.57
C ALA A 227 -1.06 6.79 -9.79
N ARG A 228 -1.50 6.29 -10.95
CA ARG A 228 -1.37 4.86 -11.31
C ARG A 228 0.08 4.41 -11.35
N SER A 229 0.97 5.24 -11.89
CA SER A 229 2.40 4.93 -11.93
C SER A 229 3.01 4.90 -10.53
N ARG A 230 2.69 5.88 -9.68
CA ARG A 230 3.12 5.93 -8.27
C ARG A 230 2.60 4.72 -7.50
N GLN A 231 1.30 4.42 -7.62
CA GLN A 231 0.70 3.27 -6.96
C GLN A 231 1.38 1.96 -7.39
N ARG A 232 1.64 1.76 -8.68
CA ARG A 232 2.38 0.58 -9.15
C ARG A 232 3.79 0.51 -8.58
N ARG A 233 4.50 1.64 -8.48
CA ARG A 233 5.86 1.68 -7.90
C ARG A 233 5.85 1.37 -6.41
N SER A 234 4.84 1.82 -5.66
CA SER A 234 4.71 1.55 -4.22
C SER A 234 4.43 0.08 -3.91
N LEU A 235 4.04 -0.74 -4.90
CA LEU A 235 3.90 -2.19 -4.72
C LEU A 235 5.24 -2.91 -4.58
N ILE A 236 6.33 -2.31 -5.08
CA ILE A 236 7.70 -2.85 -4.96
C ILE A 236 8.24 -2.44 -3.59
N ARG A 237 8.59 -3.43 -2.76
CA ARG A 237 9.09 -3.19 -1.40
C ARG A 237 10.61 -3.00 -1.39
N ASP A 238 11.10 -2.26 -0.41
CA ASP A 238 12.56 -2.10 -0.21
C ASP A 238 13.27 -3.41 0.11
N GLY A 239 12.56 -4.35 0.73
CA GLY A 239 13.05 -5.69 1.03
C GLY A 239 13.03 -6.68 -0.14
N ASP A 240 12.48 -6.30 -1.31
CA ASP A 240 12.46 -7.18 -2.49
C ASP A 240 13.89 -7.43 -2.99
N GLY A 241 14.26 -8.72 -3.09
CA GLY A 241 15.53 -9.14 -3.66
C GLY A 241 15.63 -8.87 -5.17
N PRO A 242 16.82 -9.03 -5.78
CA PRO A 242 17.02 -8.74 -7.21
C PRO A 242 16.08 -9.53 -8.12
N VAL A 243 15.90 -10.83 -7.87
CA VAL A 243 15.02 -11.69 -8.68
C VAL A 243 13.58 -11.19 -8.57
N SER A 244 13.11 -10.90 -7.36
CA SER A 244 11.80 -10.30 -7.15
C SER A 244 11.69 -8.99 -7.92
N ARG A 245 12.59 -8.06 -7.66
CA ARG A 245 12.54 -6.67 -8.18
C ARG A 245 12.64 -6.58 -9.71
N TYR A 246 13.53 -7.35 -10.33
CA TYR A 246 13.83 -7.22 -11.76
C TYR A 246 13.15 -8.26 -12.65
N LEU A 247 12.73 -9.41 -12.11
CA LEU A 247 12.07 -10.46 -12.87
C LEU A 247 10.59 -10.60 -12.52
N ASN A 248 10.24 -10.79 -11.23
CA ASN A 248 8.85 -11.08 -10.83
C ASN A 248 7.99 -9.81 -10.78
N ARG A 249 8.44 -8.73 -10.12
CA ARG A 249 7.65 -7.49 -9.93
C ARG A 249 7.25 -6.77 -11.23
N PRO A 250 8.08 -6.72 -12.29
CA PRO A 250 7.64 -6.14 -13.56
C PRO A 250 6.41 -6.82 -14.16
N VAL A 251 6.24 -8.12 -13.91
CA VAL A 251 5.10 -8.91 -14.39
C VAL A 251 3.95 -8.86 -13.38
N SER A 252 4.21 -9.21 -12.10
CA SER A 252 3.19 -9.30 -11.06
C SER A 252 2.48 -7.95 -10.84
N THR A 253 3.20 -6.82 -10.77
CA THR A 253 2.57 -5.51 -10.57
C THR A 253 1.65 -5.09 -11.72
N ARG A 254 1.97 -5.45 -12.97
CA ARG A 254 1.06 -5.20 -14.10
C ARG A 254 -0.19 -6.09 -14.00
N LEU A 255 0.00 -7.35 -13.64
CA LEU A 255 -1.09 -8.30 -13.47
C LEU A 255 -1.99 -7.87 -12.31
N SER A 256 -1.42 -7.48 -11.17
CA SER A 256 -2.16 -6.96 -10.02
C SER A 256 -2.99 -5.73 -10.36
N MET A 257 -2.40 -4.76 -11.09
CA MET A 257 -3.12 -3.57 -11.55
C MET A 257 -4.27 -3.91 -12.52
N ALA A 258 -4.11 -4.93 -13.36
CA ALA A 258 -5.15 -5.40 -14.28
C ALA A 258 -6.27 -6.18 -13.56
N LEU A 259 -5.93 -6.96 -12.53
CA LEU A 259 -6.88 -7.75 -11.74
C LEU A 259 -7.59 -6.95 -10.64
N ALA A 260 -6.99 -5.89 -10.14
CA ALA A 260 -7.55 -5.08 -9.06
C ALA A 260 -8.99 -4.58 -9.30
N PRO A 261 -9.40 -4.15 -10.52
CA PRO A 261 -10.79 -3.77 -10.80
C PRO A 261 -11.80 -4.91 -10.63
N LEU A 262 -11.37 -6.17 -10.78
CA LEU A 262 -12.20 -7.36 -10.57
C LEU A 262 -12.42 -7.66 -9.08
N ARG A 263 -11.67 -7.00 -8.18
CA ARG A 263 -11.76 -7.16 -6.72
C ARG A 263 -11.65 -8.62 -6.24
N ILE A 264 -10.84 -9.42 -6.95
CA ILE A 264 -10.57 -10.81 -6.59
C ILE A 264 -9.97 -10.84 -5.18
N SER A 265 -10.40 -11.81 -4.38
CA SER A 265 -9.84 -12.01 -3.04
C SER A 265 -8.35 -12.33 -3.11
N PRO A 266 -7.47 -11.65 -2.35
CA PRO A 266 -6.07 -12.02 -2.24
C PRO A 266 -5.87 -13.48 -1.83
N ASP A 267 -6.68 -14.01 -0.91
CA ASP A 267 -6.61 -15.40 -0.45
C ASP A 267 -6.84 -16.40 -1.59
N LEU A 268 -7.73 -16.06 -2.56
CA LEU A 268 -7.94 -16.89 -3.74
C LEU A 268 -6.69 -16.89 -4.65
N VAL A 269 -6.02 -15.75 -4.77
CA VAL A 269 -4.77 -15.67 -5.55
C VAL A 269 -3.68 -16.49 -4.89
N SER A 270 -3.52 -16.43 -3.56
CA SER A 270 -2.59 -17.28 -2.79
C SER A 270 -2.90 -18.76 -2.98
N LEU A 271 -4.19 -19.15 -2.96
CA LEU A 271 -4.58 -20.54 -3.19
C LEU A 271 -4.24 -21.01 -4.62
N VAL A 272 -4.45 -20.17 -5.62
CA VAL A 272 -4.09 -20.49 -7.01
C VAL A 272 -2.58 -20.63 -7.17
N SER A 273 -1.79 -19.76 -6.54
CA SER A 273 -0.32 -19.82 -6.61
C SER A 273 0.22 -21.11 -6.00
N VAL A 274 -0.29 -21.55 -4.83
CA VAL A 274 0.15 -22.81 -4.21
C VAL A 274 -0.30 -24.02 -5.00
N VAL A 275 -1.51 -24.02 -5.58
CA VAL A 275 -1.97 -25.11 -6.46
C VAL A 275 -1.03 -25.24 -7.68
N LEU A 276 -0.64 -24.12 -8.28
CA LEU A 276 0.34 -24.15 -9.37
C LEU A 276 1.72 -24.65 -8.90
N ALA A 277 2.17 -24.28 -7.71
CA ALA A 277 3.41 -24.80 -7.15
C ALA A 277 3.34 -26.34 -6.96
N LEU A 278 2.20 -26.87 -6.50
CA LEU A 278 1.96 -28.33 -6.36
C LEU A 278 1.93 -29.03 -7.72
N VAL A 279 1.29 -28.43 -8.73
CA VAL A 279 1.30 -28.94 -10.12
C VAL A 279 2.73 -28.95 -10.67
N GLY A 280 3.50 -27.88 -10.46
CA GLY A 280 4.92 -27.81 -10.83
C GLY A 280 5.74 -28.90 -10.15
N ALA A 281 5.55 -29.10 -8.85
CA ALA A 281 6.20 -30.17 -8.07
C ALA A 281 5.87 -31.58 -8.63
N TRP A 282 4.61 -31.83 -8.96
CA TRP A 282 4.21 -33.08 -9.60
C TRP A 282 4.87 -33.27 -10.98
N MET A 283 4.91 -32.22 -11.80
CA MET A 283 5.59 -32.28 -13.09
C MET A 283 7.09 -32.57 -12.93
N LEU A 284 7.74 -31.97 -11.94
CA LEU A 284 9.13 -32.27 -11.62
C LEU A 284 9.29 -33.73 -11.19
N ALA A 285 8.43 -34.23 -10.29
CA ALA A 285 8.46 -35.61 -9.83
C ALA A 285 8.33 -36.62 -10.97
N THR A 286 7.59 -36.28 -12.03
CA THR A 286 7.44 -37.13 -13.25
C THR A 286 8.54 -36.91 -14.29
N GLY A 287 9.62 -36.19 -13.95
CA GLY A 287 10.76 -35.94 -14.84
C GLY A 287 10.52 -34.88 -15.94
N ARG A 288 9.36 -34.17 -15.90
CA ARG A 288 9.02 -33.12 -16.87
C ARG A 288 9.69 -31.79 -16.49
N GLY A 289 11.03 -31.78 -16.45
CA GLY A 289 11.82 -30.68 -15.91
C GLY A 289 11.51 -29.31 -16.51
N ILE A 290 11.42 -29.20 -17.84
CA ILE A 290 11.13 -27.92 -18.52
C ILE A 290 9.76 -27.37 -18.09
N LEU A 291 8.71 -28.17 -18.20
CA LEU A 291 7.36 -27.73 -17.85
C LEU A 291 7.24 -27.45 -16.34
N GLY A 292 7.77 -28.34 -15.50
CA GLY A 292 7.76 -28.17 -14.05
C GLY A 292 8.50 -26.91 -13.62
N GLY A 293 9.69 -26.64 -14.18
CA GLY A 293 10.46 -25.43 -13.91
C GLY A 293 9.72 -24.15 -14.31
N ILE A 294 9.08 -24.13 -15.48
CA ILE A 294 8.29 -22.97 -15.94
C ILE A 294 7.08 -22.75 -15.00
N VAL A 295 6.35 -23.82 -14.65
CA VAL A 295 5.16 -23.71 -13.77
C VAL A 295 5.55 -23.24 -12.37
N VAL A 296 6.67 -23.70 -11.81
CA VAL A 296 7.22 -23.20 -10.52
C VAL A 296 7.55 -21.72 -10.61
N GLN A 297 8.16 -21.25 -11.70
CA GLN A 297 8.45 -19.82 -11.87
C GLN A 297 7.18 -18.99 -12.02
N VAL A 298 6.18 -19.48 -12.75
CA VAL A 298 4.87 -18.81 -12.86
C VAL A 298 4.17 -18.72 -11.51
N ALA A 299 4.21 -19.81 -10.72
CA ALA A 299 3.69 -19.80 -9.35
C ALA A 299 4.38 -18.74 -8.47
N SER A 300 5.73 -18.62 -8.57
CA SER A 300 6.49 -17.58 -7.85
C SER A 300 6.10 -16.14 -8.25
N VAL A 301 5.77 -15.90 -9.51
CA VAL A 301 5.29 -14.58 -9.97
C VAL A 301 3.88 -14.30 -9.44
N LEU A 302 2.98 -15.29 -9.51
CA LEU A 302 1.59 -15.15 -9.02
C LEU A 302 1.49 -14.97 -7.52
N ASP A 303 2.38 -15.58 -6.78
CA ASP A 303 2.54 -15.39 -5.35
C ASP A 303 2.70 -13.91 -4.97
N GLY A 304 3.47 -13.14 -5.72
CA GLY A 304 3.57 -11.70 -5.48
C GLY A 304 2.28 -10.92 -5.73
N VAL A 305 1.36 -11.46 -6.56
CA VAL A 305 0.11 -10.77 -6.96
C VAL A 305 -0.88 -10.68 -5.80
N ASP A 306 -0.95 -11.67 -4.90
CA ASP A 306 -1.87 -11.67 -3.77
C ASP A 306 -1.59 -10.50 -2.80
N GLY A 307 -0.36 -10.36 -2.33
CA GLY A 307 0.05 -9.25 -1.47
C GLY A 307 -0.04 -7.89 -2.16
N GLU A 308 0.26 -7.81 -3.46
CA GLU A 308 0.07 -6.59 -4.25
C GLU A 308 -1.41 -6.22 -4.35
N THR A 309 -2.29 -7.19 -4.65
CA THR A 309 -3.74 -7.01 -4.72
C THR A 309 -4.32 -6.63 -3.36
N ALA A 310 -3.83 -7.27 -2.28
CA ALA A 310 -4.22 -6.92 -0.91
C ALA A 310 -3.91 -5.44 -0.59
N ARG A 311 -2.74 -4.95 -0.99
CA ARG A 311 -2.35 -3.54 -0.82
C ARG A 311 -3.17 -2.60 -1.72
N LEU A 312 -3.36 -2.96 -2.99
CA LEU A 312 -4.18 -2.18 -3.93
C LEU A 312 -5.61 -2.00 -3.44
N LEU A 313 -6.17 -3.03 -2.83
CA LEU A 313 -7.52 -3.01 -2.28
C LEU A 313 -7.59 -2.56 -0.82
N MET A 314 -6.44 -2.16 -0.22
CA MET A 314 -6.34 -1.81 1.21
C MET A 314 -7.00 -2.89 2.09
N ARG A 315 -6.65 -4.16 1.84
CA ARG A 315 -7.12 -5.35 2.56
C ARG A 315 -5.96 -6.16 3.16
N ALA A 316 -4.75 -5.59 3.14
CA ALA A 316 -3.61 -6.22 3.79
C ALA A 316 -3.86 -6.35 5.30
N GLY A 317 -3.59 -7.53 5.84
CA GLY A 317 -3.82 -7.78 7.25
C GLY A 317 -3.07 -9.01 7.77
N PRO A 318 -3.06 -9.23 9.11
CA PRO A 318 -2.31 -10.32 9.74
C PRO A 318 -2.72 -11.72 9.25
N TRP A 319 -4.02 -11.91 9.00
CA TRP A 319 -4.54 -13.18 8.49
C TRP A 319 -3.96 -13.53 7.12
N GLY A 320 -4.02 -12.60 6.17
CA GLY A 320 -3.48 -12.81 4.82
C GLY A 320 -1.97 -13.10 4.86
N ALA A 321 -1.21 -12.36 5.67
CA ALA A 321 0.23 -12.58 5.85
C ALA A 321 0.55 -13.95 6.47
N MET A 322 -0.29 -14.43 7.41
CA MET A 322 -0.14 -15.75 8.00
C MET A 322 -0.47 -16.85 6.99
N LEU A 323 -1.59 -16.72 6.27
CA LEU A 323 -2.01 -17.68 5.26
C LEU A 323 -0.97 -17.83 4.15
N ASP A 324 -0.54 -16.72 3.56
CA ASP A 324 0.53 -16.64 2.57
C ASP A 324 1.80 -17.35 3.08
N GLY A 325 2.25 -17.00 4.29
CA GLY A 325 3.41 -17.64 4.89
C GLY A 325 3.29 -19.16 5.02
N VAL A 326 2.11 -19.71 5.35
CA VAL A 326 1.90 -21.17 5.45
C VAL A 326 1.87 -21.82 4.07
N LEU A 327 1.12 -21.24 3.12
CA LEU A 327 0.99 -21.76 1.76
C LEU A 327 2.33 -21.78 1.03
N ASP A 328 3.17 -20.77 1.23
CA ASP A 328 4.55 -20.72 0.75
C ASP A 328 5.37 -21.94 1.18
N ARG A 329 5.27 -22.29 2.45
CA ARG A 329 6.05 -23.44 3.00
C ARG A 329 5.56 -24.75 2.44
N VAL A 330 4.25 -24.91 2.24
CA VAL A 330 3.67 -26.07 1.58
C VAL A 330 4.19 -26.19 0.14
N GLY A 331 4.13 -25.11 -0.63
CA GLY A 331 4.61 -25.07 -2.00
C GLY A 331 6.10 -25.37 -2.12
N ASP A 332 6.94 -24.70 -1.33
CA ASP A 332 8.39 -24.87 -1.32
C ASP A 332 8.77 -26.33 -0.96
N THR A 333 8.12 -26.92 0.05
CA THR A 333 8.35 -28.30 0.47
C THR A 333 7.97 -29.28 -0.62
N ALA A 334 6.83 -29.09 -1.27
CA ALA A 334 6.38 -29.92 -2.37
C ALA A 334 7.36 -29.88 -3.57
N VAL A 335 7.86 -28.67 -3.92
CA VAL A 335 8.83 -28.48 -5.00
C VAL A 335 10.15 -29.21 -4.69
N MET A 336 10.65 -29.11 -3.45
CA MET A 336 11.87 -29.86 -3.03
C MET A 336 11.62 -31.38 -3.09
N GLY A 337 10.45 -31.85 -2.66
CA GLY A 337 10.05 -33.26 -2.79
C GLY A 337 9.99 -33.72 -4.23
N GLY A 338 9.35 -32.92 -5.13
CA GLY A 338 9.27 -33.25 -6.57
C GLY A 338 10.65 -33.38 -7.24
N LEU A 339 11.56 -32.44 -6.92
CA LEU A 339 12.96 -32.52 -7.38
C LEU A 339 13.66 -33.78 -6.86
N GLY A 340 13.43 -34.12 -5.60
CA GLY A 340 13.99 -35.30 -4.96
C GLY A 340 13.51 -36.58 -5.61
N VAL A 341 12.23 -36.74 -5.84
CA VAL A 341 11.64 -37.90 -6.56
C VAL A 341 12.25 -38.03 -7.95
N TRP A 342 12.37 -36.92 -8.69
CA TRP A 342 13.01 -36.91 -10.00
C TRP A 342 14.51 -37.34 -9.94
N ALA A 343 15.27 -36.79 -9.00
CA ALA A 343 16.67 -37.12 -8.83
C ALA A 343 16.89 -38.61 -8.48
N LEU A 344 16.04 -39.18 -7.62
CA LEU A 344 16.05 -40.59 -7.26
C LEU A 344 15.61 -41.49 -8.41
N GLY A 345 14.70 -41.05 -9.25
CA GLY A 345 14.19 -41.79 -10.41
C GLY A 345 15.12 -41.82 -11.63
N GLY A 346 16.40 -41.49 -11.47
CA GLY A 346 17.39 -41.53 -12.55
C GLY A 346 17.74 -40.17 -13.17
N GLY A 347 17.18 -39.07 -12.65
CA GLY A 347 17.52 -37.70 -13.08
C GLY A 347 18.88 -37.20 -12.56
N SER A 348 19.65 -38.07 -11.88
CA SER A 348 20.93 -37.69 -11.27
C SER A 348 21.88 -38.88 -11.19
N ASN A 349 23.21 -38.63 -11.31
CA ASN A 349 24.27 -39.64 -11.10
C ASN A 349 24.76 -39.64 -9.63
N ILE A 350 24.07 -38.99 -8.71
CA ILE A 350 24.40 -38.94 -7.29
C ILE A 350 23.78 -40.16 -6.59
N SER A 351 24.46 -40.71 -5.57
CA SER A 351 23.89 -41.84 -4.85
C SER A 351 22.56 -41.50 -4.17
N PRO A 352 21.60 -42.42 -4.09
CA PRO A 352 20.28 -42.18 -3.48
C PRO A 352 20.35 -41.62 -2.05
N GLU A 353 21.32 -42.10 -1.25
CA GLU A 353 21.50 -41.65 0.13
C GLU A 353 21.85 -40.15 0.20
N VAL A 354 22.73 -39.69 -0.69
CA VAL A 354 23.10 -38.26 -0.77
C VAL A 354 21.91 -37.42 -1.25
N VAL A 355 21.14 -37.93 -2.22
CA VAL A 355 19.93 -37.23 -2.69
C VAL A 355 18.92 -37.06 -1.55
N VAL A 356 18.71 -38.09 -0.72
CA VAL A 356 17.81 -38.00 0.45
C VAL A 356 18.30 -36.92 1.41
N TRP A 357 19.57 -36.84 1.73
CA TRP A 357 20.13 -35.80 2.57
C TRP A 357 20.03 -34.40 1.93
N LEU A 358 20.16 -34.29 0.62
CA LEU A 358 19.97 -33.03 -0.10
C LEU A 358 18.50 -32.54 -0.01
N ILE A 359 17.51 -33.44 -0.12
CA ILE A 359 16.10 -33.12 0.05
C ILE A 359 15.87 -32.55 1.46
N VAL A 360 16.35 -33.25 2.48
CA VAL A 360 16.23 -32.79 3.89
C VAL A 360 16.93 -31.45 4.08
N ALA A 361 18.16 -31.32 3.61
CA ALA A 361 18.93 -30.07 3.79
C ALA A 361 18.31 -28.87 3.04
N ALA A 362 17.87 -29.07 1.79
CA ALA A 362 17.21 -28.02 1.00
C ALA A 362 15.89 -27.57 1.65
N THR A 363 15.06 -28.53 2.09
CA THR A 363 13.79 -28.24 2.76
C THR A 363 14.01 -27.55 4.10
N ALA A 364 14.85 -28.13 4.97
CA ALA A 364 15.16 -27.55 6.27
C ALA A 364 15.81 -26.16 6.14
N GLY A 365 16.76 -26.01 5.21
CA GLY A 365 17.42 -24.75 4.95
C GLY A 365 16.44 -23.65 4.48
N SER A 366 15.50 -24.00 3.57
CA SER A 366 14.44 -23.09 3.13
C SER A 366 13.56 -22.65 4.30
N LEU A 367 13.06 -23.61 5.10
CA LEU A 367 12.19 -23.34 6.25
C LEU A 367 12.90 -22.52 7.33
N LEU A 368 14.14 -22.86 7.68
CA LEU A 368 14.94 -22.15 8.69
C LEU A 368 15.28 -20.71 8.25
N SER A 369 15.60 -20.53 6.96
CA SER A 369 15.84 -19.18 6.41
C SER A 369 14.61 -18.27 6.56
N MET A 370 13.40 -18.80 6.31
CA MET A 370 12.16 -18.05 6.48
C MET A 370 11.80 -17.85 7.95
N ALA A 371 11.85 -18.93 8.76
CA ALA A 371 11.52 -18.86 10.20
C ALA A 371 12.46 -17.89 10.95
N SER A 372 13.74 -17.82 10.58
CA SER A 372 14.68 -16.86 11.18
C SER A 372 14.33 -15.41 10.87
N LYS A 373 13.78 -15.13 9.68
CA LYS A 373 13.31 -13.81 9.29
C LYS A 373 12.08 -13.41 10.11
N ASP A 374 11.07 -14.29 10.14
CA ASP A 374 9.82 -14.07 10.87
C ASP A 374 10.09 -13.85 12.37
N ARG A 375 11.00 -14.66 12.95
CA ARG A 375 11.40 -14.54 14.34
C ARG A 375 12.15 -13.23 14.64
N ALA A 376 13.04 -12.81 13.75
CA ALA A 376 13.73 -11.53 13.89
C ALA A 376 12.73 -10.35 13.89
N THR A 377 11.77 -10.37 12.97
CA THR A 377 10.71 -9.37 12.89
C THR A 377 9.84 -9.36 14.15
N ALA A 378 9.42 -10.53 14.64
CA ALA A 378 8.61 -10.66 15.85
C ALA A 378 9.33 -10.17 17.12
N LEU A 379 10.66 -10.24 17.15
CA LEU A 379 11.49 -9.75 18.26
C LEU A 379 11.90 -8.28 18.10
N GLY A 380 11.42 -7.59 17.08
CA GLY A 380 11.82 -6.20 16.78
C GLY A 380 13.31 -6.05 16.46
N LEU A 381 13.99 -7.16 16.10
CA LEU A 381 15.38 -7.11 15.68
C LEU A 381 15.47 -6.56 14.25
N PRO A 382 16.53 -5.81 13.92
CA PRO A 382 16.71 -5.34 12.55
C PRO A 382 16.69 -6.57 11.63
N ALA A 383 15.70 -6.62 10.76
CA ALA A 383 15.56 -7.66 9.74
C ALA A 383 16.73 -7.53 8.77
N GLY A 384 17.91 -7.89 9.12
CA GLY A 384 19.18 -7.79 8.39
C GLY A 384 19.11 -7.12 7.01
N PRO A 385 20.17 -6.84 6.33
CA PRO A 385 20.11 -6.23 5.01
C PRO A 385 19.51 -7.24 4.01
N GLU A 386 18.18 -7.42 4.08
CA GLU A 386 17.39 -8.29 3.20
C GLU A 386 17.79 -8.09 1.74
N ARG A 387 18.05 -6.84 1.37
CA ARG A 387 18.53 -6.48 0.04
C ARG A 387 19.89 -7.11 -0.28
N ARG A 388 20.86 -7.14 0.67
CA ARG A 388 22.17 -7.77 0.46
C ARG A 388 22.07 -9.29 0.38
N LEU A 389 21.23 -9.91 1.21
CA LEU A 389 20.97 -11.35 1.16
C LEU A 389 20.26 -11.76 -0.14
N GLY A 390 19.39 -10.90 -0.66
CA GLY A 390 18.73 -11.09 -1.95
C GLY A 390 19.72 -11.18 -3.12
N TYR A 391 20.82 -10.40 -3.10
CA TYR A 391 21.86 -10.48 -4.13
C TYR A 391 22.54 -11.86 -4.20
N LEU A 392 22.52 -12.62 -3.12
CA LEU A 392 23.06 -13.99 -3.08
C LEU A 392 22.03 -15.06 -3.48
N LEU A 393 20.91 -14.68 -4.12
CA LEU A 393 19.79 -15.57 -4.46
C LEU A 393 19.19 -16.30 -3.24
N GLY A 394 19.48 -15.80 -2.04
CA GLY A 394 19.03 -16.41 -0.78
C GLY A 394 17.59 -16.13 -0.40
N GLY A 395 16.91 -15.23 -1.11
CA GLY A 395 15.49 -15.02 -0.99
C GLY A 395 14.68 -16.16 -1.62
N ARG A 396 13.39 -16.29 -1.29
CA ARG A 396 12.50 -17.33 -1.83
C ARG A 396 12.48 -17.30 -3.37
N ASP A 397 12.23 -16.14 -3.96
CA ASP A 397 12.19 -15.98 -5.42
C ASP A 397 13.50 -16.42 -6.10
N GLY A 398 14.66 -16.13 -5.46
CA GLY A 398 15.96 -16.55 -5.94
C GLY A 398 16.11 -18.07 -5.94
N ARG A 399 15.66 -18.74 -4.87
CA ARG A 399 15.69 -20.21 -4.78
C ARG A 399 14.78 -20.87 -5.81
N LEU A 400 13.55 -20.34 -5.99
CA LEU A 400 12.61 -20.86 -6.99
C LEU A 400 13.13 -20.64 -8.42
N LEU A 401 13.81 -19.53 -8.69
CA LEU A 401 14.49 -19.32 -9.97
C LEU A 401 15.59 -20.33 -10.20
N LEU A 402 16.42 -20.62 -9.18
CA LEU A 402 17.46 -21.67 -9.29
C LEU A 402 16.85 -23.04 -9.58
N VAL A 403 15.74 -23.37 -8.91
CA VAL A 403 14.96 -24.58 -9.19
C VAL A 403 14.49 -24.60 -10.64
N ALA A 404 13.86 -23.53 -11.11
CA ALA A 404 13.33 -23.43 -12.46
C ALA A 404 14.45 -23.61 -13.51
N VAL A 405 15.55 -22.87 -13.37
CA VAL A 405 16.67 -22.94 -14.30
C VAL A 405 17.31 -24.32 -14.31
N ALA A 406 17.65 -24.89 -13.15
CA ALA A 406 18.29 -26.21 -13.08
C ALA A 406 17.35 -27.31 -13.62
N SER A 407 16.03 -27.19 -13.41
CA SER A 407 15.03 -28.13 -13.93
C SER A 407 14.91 -28.07 -15.45
N ILE A 408 14.97 -26.87 -16.05
CA ILE A 408 14.97 -26.69 -17.51
C ILE A 408 16.19 -27.39 -18.14
N PHE A 409 17.35 -27.35 -17.46
CA PHE A 409 18.57 -28.03 -17.90
C PHE A 409 18.65 -29.52 -17.50
N GLY A 410 17.58 -30.10 -16.96
CA GLY A 410 17.52 -31.51 -16.59
C GLY A 410 18.42 -31.90 -15.41
N ARG A 411 18.68 -30.96 -14.48
CA ARG A 411 19.63 -31.15 -13.37
C ARG A 411 18.98 -31.04 -11.98
N PRO A 412 18.07 -31.96 -11.57
CA PRO A 412 17.32 -31.83 -10.32
C PRO A 412 18.20 -31.84 -9.07
N ALA A 413 19.27 -32.64 -9.05
CA ALA A 413 20.23 -32.66 -7.92
C ALA A 413 20.99 -31.32 -7.78
N ALA A 414 21.37 -30.70 -8.91
CA ALA A 414 22.01 -29.39 -8.89
C ALA A 414 21.07 -28.31 -8.31
N ALA A 415 19.74 -28.40 -8.57
CA ALA A 415 18.76 -27.55 -7.96
C ALA A 415 18.75 -27.71 -6.42
N LEU A 416 18.69 -28.93 -5.92
CA LEU A 416 18.72 -29.23 -4.48
C LEU A 416 20.01 -28.71 -3.81
N ILE A 417 21.17 -28.93 -4.43
CA ILE A 417 22.47 -28.41 -3.94
C ILE A 417 22.42 -26.87 -3.89
N ALA A 418 22.00 -26.23 -4.95
CA ALA A 418 21.96 -24.77 -5.04
C ALA A 418 21.02 -24.17 -3.96
N VAL A 419 19.83 -24.74 -3.74
CA VAL A 419 18.91 -24.33 -2.68
C VAL A 419 19.52 -24.55 -1.30
N THR A 420 20.16 -25.69 -1.06
CA THR A 420 20.83 -25.98 0.22
C THR A 420 21.91 -24.94 0.53
N VAL A 421 22.82 -24.70 -0.42
CA VAL A 421 23.93 -23.76 -0.24
C VAL A 421 23.42 -22.32 -0.04
N THR A 422 22.52 -21.84 -0.90
CA THR A 422 21.99 -20.47 -0.80
C THR A 422 21.20 -20.25 0.47
N SER A 423 20.44 -21.26 0.95
CA SER A 423 19.69 -21.18 2.22
C SER A 423 20.64 -21.17 3.41
N ALA A 424 21.66 -22.03 3.44
CA ALA A 424 22.65 -22.09 4.51
C ALA A 424 23.45 -20.77 4.62
N VAL A 425 23.94 -20.26 3.48
CA VAL A 425 24.65 -18.97 3.43
C VAL A 425 23.75 -17.82 3.90
N SER A 426 22.51 -17.78 3.43
CA SER A 426 21.55 -16.73 3.86
C SER A 426 21.26 -16.78 5.35
N LEU A 427 21.08 -17.97 5.91
CA LEU A 427 20.84 -18.16 7.35
C LEU A 427 22.06 -17.72 8.17
N ALA A 428 23.26 -18.18 7.78
CA ALA A 428 24.51 -17.83 8.47
C ALA A 428 24.75 -16.31 8.46
N LEU A 429 24.61 -15.66 7.30
CA LEU A 429 24.79 -14.23 7.16
C LEU A 429 23.76 -13.44 7.97
N ARG A 430 22.48 -13.88 7.96
CA ARG A 430 21.43 -13.23 8.77
C ARG A 430 21.74 -13.29 10.25
N LEU A 431 22.10 -14.46 10.77
CA LEU A 431 22.46 -14.63 12.19
C LEU A 431 23.67 -13.77 12.56
N TRP A 432 24.70 -13.74 11.71
CA TRP A 432 25.88 -12.92 11.93
C TRP A 432 25.57 -11.43 11.96
N LEU A 433 24.74 -10.94 11.02
CA LEU A 433 24.35 -9.53 10.93
C LEU A 433 23.49 -9.10 12.12
N ILE A 434 22.52 -9.94 12.53
CA ILE A 434 21.69 -9.68 13.71
C ILE A 434 22.57 -9.62 14.97
N ARG A 435 23.48 -10.59 15.14
CA ARG A 435 24.42 -10.59 16.26
C ARG A 435 25.25 -9.31 16.33
N ARG A 436 25.77 -8.86 15.18
CA ARG A 436 26.57 -7.64 15.09
C ARG A 436 25.75 -6.38 15.41
N SER A 437 24.50 -6.27 14.95
CA SER A 437 23.65 -5.12 15.25
C SER A 437 23.28 -5.03 16.73
N VAL A 438 22.98 -6.17 17.37
CA VAL A 438 22.68 -6.22 18.81
C VAL A 438 23.91 -5.89 19.67
N SER A 439 25.12 -6.26 19.22
CA SER A 439 26.36 -5.95 19.95
C SER A 439 26.80 -4.49 19.84
N THR A 440 26.36 -3.75 18.80
CA THR A 440 26.66 -2.30 18.63
C THR A 440 25.67 -1.39 19.35
N THR A 441 24.57 -1.92 19.82
CA THR A 441 23.53 -1.17 20.57
C THR A 441 23.68 -1.30 22.10
N ARG A 442 24.63 -2.10 22.57
CA ARG A 442 25.12 -2.19 23.95
C ARG A 442 26.41 -1.39 24.11
#